data_2701c03a9e229bf3ba95d24b9ef90cf2
#
_entry.id   2701c03a9e229bf3ba95d24b9ef90cf2
#
_cell.length_a   1.000
_cell.length_b   1.000
_cell.length_c   1.000
_cell.angle_alpha   90.00
_cell.angle_beta   90.00
_cell.angle_gamma   90.00
#
_symmetry.space_group_name_H-M   'P 1'
#
loop_
_entity.id
_entity.type
_entity.pdbx_description
1 polymer ?
#
loop_
_entity_poly.entity_id
_entity_poly.type
_entity_poly.pdbx_seq_one_letter_code
_entity_poly.pdbx_strand_id
1 'polypeptide(L)'
;MMAFPKKILLVDREPGVTRIIRRALEKTGKYWIKEEHDSQFALHSAKWFQPDLILLDSTTTTPDRENFAREIQIDTTLRETPMVCLDSLKPESQMISGGILSGYSFFAAPVAIDEVLKGVEQLLFGKD
;
A
#
# COMPACT_ATOMS: atom_id res chain seq x y z
N MET A 1 -9.37 -15.31 -21.97
CA MET A 1 -9.60 -13.89 -21.82
C MET A 1 -8.60 -13.29 -20.82
N MET A 2 -8.01 -12.17 -21.17
CA MET A 2 -7.07 -11.53 -20.30
C MET A 2 -7.74 -10.48 -19.44
N ALA A 3 -7.49 -10.55 -18.15
CA ALA A 3 -7.95 -9.52 -17.24
C ALA A 3 -6.96 -8.40 -17.21
N PHE A 4 -7.45 -7.18 -16.99
CA PHE A 4 -6.56 -6.06 -16.78
C PHE A 4 -5.85 -6.24 -15.46
N PRO A 5 -4.57 -5.88 -15.38
CA PRO A 5 -3.87 -5.96 -14.11
C PRO A 5 -4.48 -5.00 -13.10
N LYS A 6 -4.40 -5.39 -11.84
CA LYS A 6 -4.79 -4.48 -10.78
C LYS A 6 -3.72 -3.41 -10.59
N LYS A 7 -4.15 -2.23 -10.25
CA LYS A 7 -3.25 -1.08 -10.13
C LYS A 7 -2.88 -0.85 -8.67
N ILE A 8 -1.60 -0.75 -8.40
CA ILE A 8 -1.10 -0.51 -7.06
C ILE A 8 -0.28 0.77 -7.06
N LEU A 9 -0.59 1.67 -6.15
CA LEU A 9 0.22 2.86 -5.92
C LEU A 9 1.09 2.59 -4.70
N LEU A 10 2.40 2.63 -4.91
CA LEU A 10 3.37 2.38 -3.85
C LEU A 10 4.01 3.69 -3.46
N VAL A 11 3.87 4.07 -2.19
CA VAL A 11 4.39 5.34 -1.70
C VAL A 11 5.52 5.05 -0.74
N ASP A 12 6.74 5.49 -1.08
CA ASP A 12 7.89 5.27 -0.24
C ASP A 12 8.83 6.46 -0.35
N ARG A 13 9.37 6.89 0.76
CA ARG A 13 10.35 7.97 0.75
C ARG A 13 11.73 7.44 0.42
N GLU A 14 12.03 6.24 0.85
CA GLU A 14 13.33 5.63 0.63
C GLU A 14 13.13 4.25 0.04
N PRO A 15 13.29 4.12 -1.28
CA PRO A 15 13.04 2.85 -1.93
C PRO A 15 14.16 1.85 -1.62
N GLY A 16 14.01 1.15 -0.52
CA GLY A 16 14.93 0.10 -0.16
C GLY A 16 14.19 -1.21 -0.13
N VAL A 17 13.51 -1.43 0.98
CA VAL A 17 12.70 -2.62 1.15
C VAL A 17 11.60 -2.66 0.09
N THR A 18 11.03 -1.50 -0.22
CA THR A 18 9.93 -1.45 -1.18
C THR A 18 10.34 -1.89 -2.57
N ARG A 19 11.61 -1.73 -2.93
CA ARG A 19 12.04 -2.21 -4.24
C ARG A 19 11.91 -3.72 -4.35
N ILE A 20 12.22 -4.42 -3.28
CA ILE A 20 12.09 -5.88 -3.25
C ILE A 20 10.63 -6.27 -3.35
N ILE A 21 9.78 -5.57 -2.61
CA ILE A 21 8.34 -5.83 -2.65
C ILE A 21 7.79 -5.56 -4.04
N ARG A 22 8.21 -4.46 -4.63
CA ARG A 22 7.75 -4.12 -5.97
C ARG A 22 8.13 -5.19 -6.98
N ARG A 23 9.36 -5.64 -6.93
CA ARG A 23 9.82 -6.69 -7.85
C ARG A 23 9.05 -7.98 -7.67
N ALA A 24 8.78 -8.34 -6.41
CA ALA A 24 8.04 -9.55 -6.14
C ALA A 24 6.62 -9.46 -6.68
N LEU A 25 5.98 -8.31 -6.50
CA LEU A 25 4.64 -8.13 -7.02
C LEU A 25 4.62 -8.13 -8.54
N GLU A 26 5.59 -7.47 -9.15
CA GLU A 26 5.65 -7.39 -10.61
C GLU A 26 5.88 -8.74 -11.24
N LYS A 27 6.61 -9.61 -10.57
CA LYS A 27 6.88 -10.93 -11.11
C LYS A 27 5.63 -11.77 -11.27
N THR A 28 4.60 -11.48 -10.51
CA THR A 28 3.36 -12.24 -10.62
C THR A 28 2.62 -11.97 -11.91
N GLY A 29 2.88 -10.83 -12.55
CA GLY A 29 2.17 -10.45 -13.75
C GLY A 29 0.76 -9.96 -13.52
N LYS A 30 0.35 -9.86 -12.25
CA LYS A 30 -1.03 -9.50 -11.93
C LYS A 30 -1.22 -8.02 -11.62
N TYR A 31 -0.12 -7.27 -11.45
CA TYR A 31 -0.21 -5.92 -10.94
C TYR A 31 0.52 -4.94 -11.81
N TRP A 32 -0.02 -3.75 -11.87
CA TRP A 32 0.60 -2.60 -12.52
C TRP A 32 0.93 -1.63 -11.40
N ILE A 33 2.22 -1.37 -11.16
CA ILE A 33 2.67 -0.63 -9.99
C ILE A 33 3.22 0.73 -10.41
N LYS A 34 2.71 1.76 -9.76
CA LYS A 34 3.25 3.11 -9.88
C LYS A 34 3.85 3.48 -8.55
N GLU A 35 5.08 3.96 -8.57
CA GLU A 35 5.82 4.30 -7.37
C GLU A 35 5.98 5.79 -7.25
N GLU A 36 5.71 6.34 -6.06
CA GLU A 36 5.93 7.74 -5.78
C GLU A 36 6.71 7.86 -4.48
N HIS A 37 7.64 8.82 -4.44
CA HIS A 37 8.52 8.96 -3.29
C HIS A 37 8.14 10.14 -2.40
N ASP A 38 7.08 10.84 -2.73
CA ASP A 38 6.62 12.00 -1.99
C ASP A 38 5.11 11.88 -1.82
N SER A 39 4.63 12.06 -0.58
CA SER A 39 3.23 11.83 -0.30
C SER A 39 2.31 12.82 -1.02
N GLN A 40 2.79 14.03 -1.28
CA GLN A 40 1.96 14.99 -2.02
C GLN A 40 1.85 14.61 -3.48
N PHE A 41 2.95 14.17 -4.09
CA PHE A 41 2.88 13.64 -5.44
C PHE A 41 2.03 12.40 -5.51
N ALA A 42 2.12 11.57 -4.47
CA ALA A 42 1.32 10.36 -4.42
C ALA A 42 -0.16 10.67 -4.41
N LEU A 43 -0.56 11.71 -3.69
CA LEU A 43 -1.96 12.11 -3.66
C LEU A 43 -2.42 12.53 -5.05
N HIS A 44 -1.60 13.32 -5.73
CA HIS A 44 -1.90 13.73 -7.08
C HIS A 44 -1.99 12.53 -8.01
N SER A 45 -1.02 11.63 -7.91
CA SER A 45 -1.02 10.43 -8.75
C SER A 45 -2.23 9.56 -8.50
N ALA A 46 -2.65 9.43 -7.24
CA ALA A 46 -3.80 8.60 -6.92
C ALA A 46 -5.05 9.08 -7.64
N LYS A 47 -5.19 10.39 -7.80
CA LYS A 47 -6.40 10.94 -8.39
C LYS A 47 -6.53 10.60 -9.86
N TRP A 48 -5.44 10.53 -10.59
CA TRP A 48 -5.53 10.17 -12.01
C TRP A 48 -5.25 8.70 -12.27
N PHE A 49 -4.41 8.08 -11.47
CA PHE A 49 -4.09 6.66 -11.64
C PHE A 49 -5.26 5.77 -11.21
N GLN A 50 -6.01 6.21 -10.20
CA GLN A 50 -7.15 5.47 -9.66
C GLN A 50 -6.73 4.06 -9.30
N PRO A 51 -5.81 3.91 -8.31
CA PRO A 51 -5.31 2.59 -7.97
C PRO A 51 -6.38 1.73 -7.30
N ASP A 52 -6.17 0.43 -7.39
CA ASP A 52 -7.02 -0.52 -6.68
C ASP A 52 -6.52 -0.75 -5.26
N LEU A 53 -5.28 -0.38 -4.99
CA LEU A 53 -4.68 -0.54 -3.67
C LEU A 53 -3.56 0.48 -3.52
N ILE A 54 -3.41 1.02 -2.31
CA ILE A 54 -2.31 1.94 -1.99
C ILE A 54 -1.47 1.28 -0.91
N LEU A 55 -0.17 1.18 -1.16
CA LEU A 55 0.79 0.67 -0.18
C LEU A 55 1.66 1.81 0.30
N LEU A 56 1.70 2.03 1.60
CA LEU A 56 2.53 3.05 2.21
C LEU A 56 3.69 2.40 2.94
N ASP A 57 4.89 2.87 2.66
CA ASP A 57 6.07 2.36 3.33
C ASP A 57 6.21 3.00 4.71
N SER A 58 6.92 2.30 5.59
CA SER A 58 7.13 2.76 6.95
C SER A 58 8.02 4.00 7.02
N THR A 59 8.75 4.33 5.95
CA THR A 59 9.55 5.55 5.93
C THR A 59 8.71 6.81 5.79
N THR A 60 7.44 6.68 5.44
CA THR A 60 6.54 7.82 5.46
C THR A 60 6.22 8.15 6.90
N THR A 61 6.42 9.42 7.29
CA THR A 61 6.21 9.82 8.67
C THR A 61 4.74 9.68 9.05
N THR A 62 4.50 9.53 10.36
CA THR A 62 3.13 9.37 10.83
C THR A 62 2.23 10.54 10.45
N PRO A 63 2.65 11.81 10.65
CA PRO A 63 1.79 12.92 10.21
C PRO A 63 1.49 12.87 8.71
N ASP A 64 2.47 12.51 7.90
CA ASP A 64 2.26 12.44 6.46
C ASP A 64 1.30 11.32 6.11
N ARG A 65 1.41 10.18 6.80
CA ARG A 65 0.50 9.07 6.56
C ARG A 65 -0.94 9.43 6.91
N GLU A 66 -1.10 10.09 8.04
CA GLU A 66 -2.45 10.44 8.48
C GLU A 66 -3.07 11.49 7.57
N ASN A 67 -2.27 12.44 7.15
CA ASN A 67 -2.76 13.46 6.23
C ASN A 67 -3.14 12.85 4.89
N PHE A 68 -2.28 11.98 4.38
CA PHE A 68 -2.54 11.30 3.12
C PHE A 68 -3.83 10.46 3.22
N ALA A 69 -3.97 9.71 4.30
CA ALA A 69 -5.15 8.88 4.49
C ALA A 69 -6.41 9.71 4.54
N ARG A 70 -6.35 10.86 5.22
CA ARG A 70 -7.51 11.74 5.31
C ARG A 70 -7.90 12.25 3.94
N GLU A 71 -6.91 12.68 3.16
CA GLU A 71 -7.20 13.19 1.83
C GLU A 71 -7.78 12.12 0.91
N ILE A 72 -7.31 10.89 1.05
CA ILE A 72 -7.87 9.79 0.27
C ILE A 72 -9.32 9.53 0.68
N GLN A 73 -9.59 9.57 1.97
CA GLN A 73 -10.93 9.25 2.47
C GLN A 73 -11.97 10.30 2.09
N ILE A 74 -11.58 11.54 1.95
CA ILE A 74 -12.54 12.56 1.56
C ILE A 74 -12.73 12.66 0.06
N ASP A 75 -11.90 11.99 -0.72
CA ASP A 75 -12.03 11.99 -2.17
C ASP A 75 -13.08 10.96 -2.58
N THR A 76 -14.08 11.41 -3.33
CA THR A 76 -15.20 10.54 -3.64
C THR A 76 -14.81 9.35 -4.53
N THR A 77 -13.73 9.48 -5.29
CA THR A 77 -13.32 8.39 -6.17
C THR A 77 -12.32 7.46 -5.52
N LEU A 78 -11.72 7.86 -4.40
CA LEU A 78 -10.64 7.10 -3.78
C LEU A 78 -10.99 6.54 -2.40
N ARG A 79 -12.08 7.00 -1.81
CA ARG A 79 -12.34 6.65 -0.42
C ARG A 79 -12.61 5.17 -0.19
N GLU A 80 -12.95 4.45 -1.25
CA GLU A 80 -13.15 3.00 -1.14
C GLU A 80 -11.89 2.22 -1.41
N THR A 81 -10.82 2.88 -1.81
CA THR A 81 -9.57 2.21 -2.14
C THR A 81 -8.88 1.76 -0.85
N PRO A 82 -8.58 0.48 -0.70
CA PRO A 82 -7.87 0.03 0.49
C PRO A 82 -6.46 0.59 0.52
N MET A 83 -5.99 0.89 1.73
CA MET A 83 -4.68 1.44 1.95
C MET A 83 -4.00 0.63 3.03
N VAL A 84 -2.78 0.19 2.75
CA VAL A 84 -2.05 -0.69 3.66
C VAL A 84 -0.71 -0.04 3.97
N CYS A 85 -0.38 0.01 5.26
CA CYS A 85 0.93 0.48 5.69
C CYS A 85 1.85 -0.70 5.90
N LEU A 86 3.02 -0.63 5.27
CA LEU A 86 4.06 -1.61 5.45
C LEU A 86 4.92 -1.14 6.61
N ASP A 87 5.01 -1.94 7.64
CA ASP A 87 5.63 -1.49 8.87
C ASP A 87 6.78 -2.41 9.23
N SER A 88 7.70 -2.57 8.30
CA SER A 88 8.76 -3.56 8.42
C SER A 88 9.81 -3.22 9.45
N LEU A 89 9.84 -1.99 9.93
CA LEU A 89 10.89 -1.56 10.84
C LEU A 89 10.41 -1.38 12.27
N LYS A 90 9.19 -1.77 12.57
CA LYS A 90 8.69 -1.62 13.92
C LYS A 90 9.37 -2.57 14.89
N PRO A 91 9.65 -2.12 16.09
CA PRO A 91 10.13 -3.04 17.12
C PRO A 91 9.09 -4.10 17.40
N GLU A 92 9.57 -5.24 17.91
CA GLU A 92 8.69 -6.34 18.18
C GLU A 92 7.59 -5.99 19.16
N SER A 93 7.92 -5.12 20.11
CA SER A 93 6.92 -4.72 21.11
C SER A 93 5.77 -3.93 20.50
N GLN A 94 5.92 -3.47 19.29
CA GLN A 94 4.87 -2.73 18.62
C GLN A 94 4.19 -3.53 17.52
N MET A 95 4.48 -4.81 17.45
CA MET A 95 3.83 -5.66 16.47
C MET A 95 2.36 -5.83 16.84
N ILE A 96 1.51 -5.69 15.85
CA ILE A 96 0.10 -5.91 16.00
C ILE A 96 -0.38 -6.65 14.78
N SER A 97 -1.44 -7.39 14.95
CA SER A 97 -2.04 -8.09 13.83
C SER A 97 -2.50 -7.07 12.80
N GLY A 98 -2.49 -7.49 11.56
CA GLY A 98 -3.00 -6.62 10.51
C GLY A 98 -4.42 -6.24 10.80
N GLY A 99 -4.81 -5.06 10.36
CA GLY A 99 -6.14 -4.58 10.63
C GLY A 99 -6.34 -3.21 10.06
N ILE A 100 -7.25 -2.47 10.69
CA ILE A 100 -7.57 -1.12 10.27
C ILE A 100 -7.28 -0.19 11.43
N LEU A 101 -6.46 0.82 11.16
CA LEU A 101 -6.12 1.81 12.14
C LEU A 101 -6.16 3.16 11.47
N SER A 102 -6.88 4.11 12.08
CA SER A 102 -7.01 5.46 11.52
C SER A 102 -7.55 5.43 10.09
N GLY A 103 -8.42 4.47 9.81
CA GLY A 103 -9.10 4.43 8.53
C GLY A 103 -8.36 3.68 7.42
N TYR A 104 -7.24 3.06 7.74
CA TYR A 104 -6.53 2.28 6.74
C TYR A 104 -5.99 0.99 7.36
N SER A 105 -5.77 0.01 6.50
CA SER A 105 -5.28 -1.29 6.91
C SER A 105 -3.77 -1.25 7.09
N PHE A 106 -3.23 -2.22 7.84
CA PHE A 106 -1.80 -2.31 8.01
C PHE A 106 -1.40 -3.75 8.24
N PHE A 107 -0.15 -4.06 7.93
CA PHE A 107 0.41 -5.38 8.19
C PHE A 107 1.15 -5.36 9.51
N ALA A 108 1.21 -6.50 10.16
CA ALA A 108 2.05 -6.65 11.33
C ALA A 108 3.52 -6.56 10.91
N ALA A 109 4.34 -5.98 11.78
CA ALA A 109 5.76 -5.86 11.52
C ALA A 109 6.51 -6.94 12.27
N PRO A 110 7.67 -7.38 11.80
CA PRO A 110 8.25 -7.04 10.53
C PRO A 110 7.52 -7.72 9.38
N VAL A 111 7.59 -7.10 8.22
CA VAL A 111 6.84 -7.57 7.08
C VAL A 111 7.70 -8.55 6.29
N ALA A 112 7.17 -9.75 6.07
CA ALA A 112 7.80 -10.73 5.19
C ALA A 112 7.22 -10.58 3.79
N ILE A 113 8.06 -10.79 2.79
CA ILE A 113 7.63 -10.61 1.41
C ILE A 113 6.44 -11.51 1.09
N ASP A 114 6.50 -12.76 1.55
CA ASP A 114 5.41 -13.70 1.26
C ASP A 114 4.10 -13.23 1.86
N GLU A 115 4.15 -12.62 3.03
CA GLU A 115 2.93 -12.13 3.67
C GLU A 115 2.37 -10.95 2.93
N VAL A 116 3.23 -10.09 2.42
CA VAL A 116 2.75 -8.95 1.62
C VAL A 116 2.06 -9.47 0.37
N LEU A 117 2.68 -10.42 -0.32
CA LEU A 117 2.08 -10.97 -1.53
C LEU A 117 0.73 -11.58 -1.26
N LYS A 118 0.61 -12.34 -0.18
CA LYS A 118 -0.67 -12.95 0.16
C LYS A 118 -1.70 -11.92 0.53
N GLY A 119 -1.31 -10.93 1.31
CA GLY A 119 -2.25 -9.90 1.74
C GLY A 119 -2.75 -9.08 0.57
N VAL A 120 -1.86 -8.73 -0.34
CA VAL A 120 -2.25 -7.97 -1.52
C VAL A 120 -3.22 -8.77 -2.37
N GLU A 121 -2.91 -10.05 -2.58
CA GLU A 121 -3.79 -10.87 -3.38
C GLU A 121 -5.17 -11.00 -2.76
N GLN A 122 -5.21 -11.15 -1.44
CA GLN A 122 -6.48 -11.25 -0.75
C GLN A 122 -7.29 -9.96 -0.87
N LEU A 123 -6.63 -8.82 -0.73
CA LEU A 123 -7.34 -7.56 -0.80
C LEU A 123 -7.86 -7.29 -2.21
N LEU A 124 -7.13 -7.68 -3.23
CA LEU A 124 -7.47 -7.29 -4.59
C LEU A 124 -8.30 -8.31 -5.32
N PHE A 125 -8.17 -9.60 -4.99
CA PHE A 125 -8.91 -10.63 -5.69
C PHE A 125 -9.94 -11.32 -4.81
N GLY A 126 -9.95 -10.99 -3.54
CA GLY A 126 -10.86 -11.55 -2.60
C GLY A 126 -10.60 -13.01 -2.43
N LYS A 127 -11.34 -13.66 -1.57
CA LYS A 127 -11.20 -14.94 -1.51
C LYS A 127 -12.04 -15.40 -0.54
N ASP A 128 -12.69 -16.01 -0.65
CA ASP A 128 -13.45 -16.53 0.21
C ASP A 128 -12.99 -17.54 0.80
#